data_30c95f012c47022d40832bf01c59c2ad
#
_entry.id   30c95f012c47022d40832bf01c59c2ad
#
_cell.length_a   1.000
_cell.length_b   1.000
_cell.length_c   1.000
_cell.angle_alpha   90.00
_cell.angle_beta   90.00
_cell.angle_gamma   90.00
#
_symmetry.space_group_name_H-M   'P 1'
#
loop_
_entity.id
_entity.type
_entity.pdbx_description
1 polymer ?
#
loop_
_entity_poly.entity_id
_entity_poly.type
_entity_poly.pdbx_seq_one_letter_code
_entity_poly.pdbx_strand_id
1 'polypeptide(L)'
;MAIVRLYARALKGQRAKGPKPTKRGKNVSIIGAMSVNEILTSVNLIGGTDAITFEAFIIRKLVPKLWKGACVVMDNCPIHLGEEVKKAIEKKEARLIYLSPYSPDFSPIENLWSKLKIILRSIKTTNYQELGKAIEFAFGQVTSSNIVN
;
A
#
# COMPACT_ATOMS: atom_id res chain seq x y z
N MET A 1 4.67 -10.57 0.74
CA MET A 1 5.43 -10.54 2.01
C MET A 1 4.66 -11.33 3.06
N ALA A 2 5.32 -12.20 3.84
CA ALA A 2 4.62 -12.92 4.91
C ALA A 2 4.36 -11.97 6.09
N ILE A 3 3.09 -11.83 6.49
CA ILE A 3 2.69 -11.07 7.69
C ILE A 3 2.83 -12.01 8.89
N VAL A 4 4.07 -12.27 9.31
CA VAL A 4 4.40 -13.13 10.45
C VAL A 4 5.28 -12.34 11.41
N ARG A 5 5.08 -12.50 12.71
CA ARG A 5 5.99 -11.95 13.70
C ARG A 5 7.37 -12.58 13.52
N LEU A 6 8.38 -11.75 13.32
CA LEU A 6 9.77 -12.19 13.13
C LEU A 6 10.47 -12.44 14.47
N TYR A 7 9.97 -11.83 15.56
CA TYR A 7 10.58 -11.89 16.89
C TYR A 7 9.52 -12.18 17.95
N ALA A 8 9.90 -12.97 18.95
CA ALA A 8 9.08 -13.22 20.15
C ALA A 8 10.02 -13.23 21.37
N ARG A 9 9.47 -12.87 22.53
CA ARG A 9 10.18 -12.92 23.81
C ARG A 9 9.71 -14.12 24.60
N ALA A 10 10.62 -14.83 25.26
CA ALA A 10 10.35 -15.89 26.22
C ALA A 10 11.23 -15.68 27.45
N LEU A 11 10.92 -16.37 28.54
CA LEU A 11 11.76 -16.37 29.74
C LEU A 11 13.15 -16.94 29.40
N LYS A 12 14.15 -16.48 30.13
CA LYS A 12 15.54 -16.96 29.95
C LYS A 12 15.58 -18.49 30.05
N GLY A 13 16.16 -19.14 29.04
CA GLY A 13 16.22 -20.58 28.95
C GLY A 13 15.03 -21.24 28.22
N GLN A 14 14.00 -20.48 27.85
CA GLN A 14 12.86 -21.01 27.08
C GLN A 14 12.88 -20.49 25.65
N ARG A 15 12.47 -21.36 24.70
CA ARG A 15 12.34 -21.01 23.28
C ARG A 15 10.95 -20.41 23.05
N ALA A 16 10.89 -19.19 22.52
CA ALA A 16 9.65 -18.60 22.09
C ALA A 16 9.03 -19.43 20.95
N LYS A 17 7.81 -19.94 21.15
CA LYS A 17 7.05 -20.69 20.16
C LYS A 17 5.88 -19.85 19.68
N GLY A 18 5.58 -19.88 18.41
CA GLY A 18 4.43 -19.19 17.82
C GLY A 18 3.87 -19.98 16.63
N PRO A 19 2.57 -19.91 16.37
CA PRO A 19 1.97 -20.54 15.20
C PRO A 19 2.50 -19.86 13.93
N LYS A 20 2.97 -20.67 12.99
CA LYS A 20 3.36 -20.24 11.65
C LYS A 20 2.45 -20.94 10.65
N PRO A 21 1.83 -20.21 9.70
CA PRO A 21 1.04 -20.85 8.65
C PRO A 21 1.91 -21.85 7.88
N THR A 22 1.43 -23.09 7.78
CA THR A 22 2.16 -24.19 7.13
C THR A 22 2.11 -24.10 5.61
N LYS A 23 1.03 -23.51 5.06
CA LYS A 23 0.85 -23.31 3.61
C LYS A 23 0.92 -21.83 3.27
N ARG A 24 1.66 -21.51 2.22
CA ARG A 24 1.68 -20.17 1.63
C ARG A 24 0.35 -19.94 0.90
N GLY A 25 -0.50 -19.07 1.43
CA GLY A 25 -1.69 -18.61 0.72
C GLY A 25 -1.36 -17.75 -0.51
N LYS A 26 -2.40 -17.34 -1.25
CA LYS A 26 -2.25 -16.36 -2.33
C LYS A 26 -1.74 -15.03 -1.76
N ASN A 27 -0.92 -14.32 -2.51
CA ASN A 27 -0.49 -12.99 -2.15
C ASN A 27 -1.70 -12.04 -2.10
N VAL A 28 -1.65 -11.05 -1.22
CA VAL A 28 -2.57 -9.91 -1.24
C VAL A 28 -1.75 -8.69 -1.60
N SER A 29 -2.15 -8.02 -2.67
CA SER A 29 -1.58 -6.74 -3.09
C SER A 29 -2.45 -5.61 -2.60
N ILE A 30 -1.83 -4.53 -2.15
CA ILE A 30 -2.51 -3.30 -1.77
C ILE A 30 -2.00 -2.21 -2.69
N ILE A 31 -2.91 -1.54 -3.38
CA ILE A 31 -2.63 -0.33 -4.13
C ILE A 31 -3.23 0.82 -3.33
N GLY A 32 -2.50 1.90 -3.16
CA GLY A 32 -2.98 3.05 -2.42
C GLY A 32 -2.46 4.36 -2.99
N ALA A 33 -3.19 5.42 -2.75
CA ALA A 33 -2.78 6.78 -3.02
C ALA A 33 -3.04 7.65 -1.79
N MET A 34 -2.12 8.54 -1.51
CA MET A 34 -2.19 9.46 -0.37
C MET A 34 -1.83 10.87 -0.81
N SER A 35 -2.34 11.85 -0.09
CA SER A 35 -1.85 13.22 -0.08
C SER A 35 -0.97 13.44 1.15
N VAL A 36 -0.46 14.65 1.31
CA VAL A 36 0.29 15.05 2.51
C VAL A 36 -0.55 14.93 3.79
N ASN A 37 -1.87 15.07 3.69
CA ASN A 37 -2.76 15.15 4.84
C ASN A 37 -3.59 13.88 5.09
N GLU A 38 -3.84 13.08 4.05
CA GLU A 38 -4.76 11.94 4.15
C GLU A 38 -4.49 10.86 3.11
N ILE A 39 -5.06 9.68 3.38
CA ILE A 39 -5.13 8.59 2.41
C ILE A 39 -6.32 8.85 1.49
N LEU A 40 -6.04 9.13 0.23
CA LEU A 40 -7.05 9.42 -0.78
C LEU A 40 -7.88 8.19 -1.12
N THR A 41 -7.22 7.07 -1.37
CA THR A 41 -7.89 5.82 -1.76
C THR A 41 -6.97 4.62 -1.63
N SER A 42 -7.56 3.45 -1.43
CA SER A 42 -6.84 2.17 -1.48
C SER A 42 -7.73 1.06 -2.02
N VAL A 43 -7.10 0.01 -2.53
CA VAL A 43 -7.75 -1.22 -3.00
C VAL A 43 -6.90 -2.42 -2.59
N ASN A 44 -7.56 -3.47 -2.12
CA ASN A 44 -6.96 -4.74 -1.79
C ASN A 44 -7.31 -5.77 -2.87
N LEU A 45 -6.32 -6.51 -3.34
CA LEU A 45 -6.46 -7.48 -4.41
C LEU A 45 -5.86 -8.82 -3.98
N ILE A 46 -6.55 -9.91 -4.26
CA ILE A 46 -6.00 -11.25 -4.09
C ILE A 46 -5.19 -11.58 -5.35
N GLY A 47 -3.88 -11.70 -5.20
CA GLY A 47 -2.94 -11.94 -6.30
C GLY A 47 -1.91 -10.83 -6.46
N GLY A 48 -1.25 -10.79 -7.60
CA GLY A 48 -0.37 -9.72 -8.03
C GLY A 48 -1.14 -8.56 -8.65
N THR A 49 -0.52 -7.41 -8.74
CA THR A 49 -1.01 -6.27 -9.50
C THR A 49 -0.33 -6.25 -10.86
N ASP A 50 -1.10 -6.17 -11.93
CA ASP A 50 -0.64 -5.96 -13.29
C ASP A 50 -0.95 -4.53 -13.77
N ALA A 51 -0.48 -4.18 -14.96
CA ALA A 51 -0.68 -2.84 -15.54
C ALA A 51 -2.17 -2.49 -15.72
N ILE A 52 -2.99 -3.46 -16.13
CA ILE A 52 -4.44 -3.25 -16.36
C ILE A 52 -5.14 -2.95 -15.04
N THR A 53 -4.83 -3.71 -14.00
CA THR A 53 -5.40 -3.51 -12.66
C THR A 53 -4.97 -2.16 -12.08
N PHE A 54 -3.69 -1.80 -12.27
CA PHE A 54 -3.19 -0.51 -11.82
C PHE A 54 -3.85 0.66 -12.56
N GLU A 55 -3.99 0.58 -13.89
CA GLU A 55 -4.69 1.56 -14.70
C GLU A 55 -6.15 1.73 -14.26
N ALA A 56 -6.87 0.62 -14.03
CA ALA A 56 -8.24 0.65 -13.54
C ALA A 56 -8.33 1.32 -12.15
N PHE A 57 -7.36 1.09 -11.26
CA PHE A 57 -7.28 1.78 -9.98
C PHE A 57 -7.10 3.29 -10.16
N ILE A 58 -6.16 3.71 -11.00
CA ILE A 58 -5.92 5.14 -11.27
C ILE A 58 -7.19 5.79 -11.82
N ILE A 59 -7.75 5.24 -12.89
CA ILE A 59 -8.89 5.86 -13.60
C ILE A 59 -10.15 5.88 -12.73
N ARG A 60 -10.45 4.78 -12.03
CA ARG A 60 -11.73 4.62 -11.32
C ARG A 60 -11.70 5.11 -9.87
N LYS A 61 -10.53 5.12 -9.22
CA LYS A 61 -10.42 5.40 -7.79
C LYS A 61 -9.64 6.67 -7.47
N LEU A 62 -8.52 6.92 -8.16
CA LEU A 62 -7.67 8.07 -7.89
C LEU A 62 -8.16 9.32 -8.67
N VAL A 63 -8.31 9.21 -9.99
CA VAL A 63 -8.66 10.36 -10.85
C VAL A 63 -9.91 11.12 -10.40
N PRO A 64 -10.99 10.47 -9.92
CA PRO A 64 -12.15 11.20 -9.37
C PRO A 64 -11.85 12.06 -8.16
N LYS A 65 -10.77 11.76 -7.43
CA LYS A 65 -10.36 12.47 -6.20
C LYS A 65 -9.27 13.52 -6.45
N LEU A 66 -8.76 13.61 -7.66
CA LEU A 66 -7.80 14.63 -8.03
C LEU A 66 -8.47 15.97 -8.24
N TRP A 67 -7.75 17.03 -7.88
CA TRP A 67 -8.12 18.43 -8.10
C TRP A 67 -7.21 19.07 -9.16
N LYS A 68 -7.65 20.18 -9.71
CA LYS A 68 -6.86 20.98 -10.66
C LYS A 68 -5.54 21.43 -10.03
N GLY A 69 -4.44 21.19 -10.74
CA GLY A 69 -3.10 21.52 -10.26
C GLY A 69 -2.48 20.48 -9.32
N ALA A 70 -3.19 19.38 -8.99
CA ALA A 70 -2.60 18.28 -8.23
C ALA A 70 -1.34 17.75 -8.91
N CYS A 71 -0.37 17.30 -8.11
CA CYS A 71 0.83 16.63 -8.57
C CYS A 71 0.79 15.17 -8.12
N VAL A 72 0.63 14.26 -9.05
CA VAL A 72 0.68 12.81 -8.80
C VAL A 72 2.10 12.34 -8.97
N VAL A 73 2.68 11.83 -7.89
CA VAL A 73 4.04 11.28 -7.88
C VAL A 73 3.96 9.78 -7.76
N MET A 74 4.65 9.05 -8.60
CA MET A 74 4.76 7.59 -8.52
C MET A 74 6.15 7.12 -8.89
N ASP A 75 6.49 5.90 -8.51
CA ASP A 75 7.76 5.31 -8.90
C ASP A 75 7.77 4.94 -10.39
N ASN A 76 8.96 4.67 -10.92
CA ASN A 76 9.18 4.33 -12.31
C ASN A 76 9.07 2.79 -12.54
N CYS A 77 8.07 2.15 -11.94
CA CYS A 77 7.79 0.74 -12.16
C CYS A 77 7.11 0.54 -13.53
N PRO A 78 7.45 -0.48 -14.31
CA PRO A 78 6.85 -0.73 -15.63
C PRO A 78 5.32 -0.77 -15.64
N ILE A 79 4.68 -1.26 -14.58
CA ILE A 79 3.23 -1.31 -14.48
C ILE A 79 2.58 0.08 -14.29
N HIS A 80 3.37 1.10 -13.94
CA HIS A 80 2.91 2.48 -13.75
C HIS A 80 3.04 3.32 -15.02
N LEU A 81 3.77 2.85 -16.03
CA LEU A 81 4.12 3.58 -17.25
C LEU A 81 3.03 3.44 -18.33
N GLY A 82 1.77 3.68 -17.99
CA GLY A 82 0.65 3.59 -18.92
C GLY A 82 0.30 4.94 -19.57
N GLU A 83 0.21 5.00 -20.90
CA GLU A 83 -0.25 6.21 -21.60
C GLU A 83 -1.66 6.63 -21.18
N GLU A 84 -2.56 5.68 -20.95
CA GLU A 84 -3.93 5.95 -20.50
C GLU A 84 -3.95 6.49 -19.07
N VAL A 85 -3.04 6.04 -18.20
CA VAL A 85 -2.83 6.59 -16.84
C VAL A 85 -2.46 8.07 -16.94
N LYS A 86 -1.47 8.40 -17.78
CA LYS A 86 -1.01 9.77 -18.00
C LYS A 86 -2.13 10.67 -18.53
N LYS A 87 -2.79 10.26 -19.60
CA LYS A 87 -3.93 10.99 -20.20
C LYS A 87 -5.05 11.24 -19.19
N ALA A 88 -5.41 10.24 -18.39
CA ALA A 88 -6.48 10.35 -17.41
C ALA A 88 -6.15 11.38 -16.30
N ILE A 89 -4.88 11.43 -15.84
CA ILE A 89 -4.41 12.40 -14.85
C ILE A 89 -4.38 13.81 -15.47
N GLU A 90 -3.80 13.97 -16.66
CA GLU A 90 -3.69 15.25 -17.36
C GLU A 90 -5.06 15.85 -17.72
N LYS A 91 -6.05 15.02 -18.05
CA LYS A 91 -7.44 15.43 -18.29
C LYS A 91 -8.08 16.12 -17.06
N LYS A 92 -7.57 15.85 -15.86
CA LYS A 92 -7.97 16.54 -14.62
C LYS A 92 -7.17 17.81 -14.35
N GLU A 93 -6.38 18.27 -15.32
CA GLU A 93 -5.44 19.37 -15.15
C GLU A 93 -4.46 19.14 -13.98
N ALA A 94 -4.15 17.85 -13.70
CA ALA A 94 -3.13 17.42 -12.77
C ALA A 94 -1.85 17.06 -13.50
N ARG A 95 -0.71 17.07 -12.80
CA ARG A 95 0.59 16.68 -13.34
C ARG A 95 0.96 15.29 -12.85
N LEU A 96 1.63 14.55 -13.71
CA LEU A 96 2.23 13.26 -13.38
C LEU A 96 3.76 13.40 -13.35
N ILE A 97 4.38 12.96 -12.27
CA ILE A 97 5.84 12.94 -12.10
C ILE A 97 6.26 11.52 -11.72
N TYR A 98 7.21 10.98 -12.45
CA TYR A 98 7.87 9.74 -12.09
C TYR A 98 9.15 10.02 -11.29
N LEU A 99 9.31 9.29 -10.19
CA LEU A 99 10.56 9.33 -9.42
C LEU A 99 11.70 8.70 -10.22
N SER A 100 12.90 9.13 -9.92
CA SER A 100 14.10 8.49 -10.49
C SER A 100 14.13 7.00 -10.13
N PRO A 101 14.62 6.14 -11.03
CA PRO A 101 14.81 4.73 -10.70
C PRO A 101 15.63 4.55 -9.42
N TYR A 102 15.26 3.56 -8.62
CA TYR A 102 15.95 3.21 -7.36
C TYR A 102 15.98 4.32 -6.29
N SER A 103 14.97 5.19 -6.24
CA SER A 103 14.88 6.28 -5.26
C SER A 103 13.67 6.14 -4.32
N PRO A 104 13.52 5.02 -3.57
CA PRO A 104 12.38 4.80 -2.68
C PRO A 104 12.32 5.84 -1.53
N ASP A 105 13.48 6.36 -1.13
CA ASP A 105 13.58 7.35 -0.02
C ASP A 105 12.85 8.67 -0.33
N PHE A 106 12.61 8.96 -1.59
CA PHE A 106 11.82 10.13 -2.01
C PHE A 106 10.31 9.85 -2.13
N SER A 107 9.87 8.65 -1.77
CA SER A 107 8.46 8.27 -1.83
C SER A 107 7.83 8.23 -0.43
N PRO A 108 7.07 9.25 -0.01
CA PRO A 108 6.44 9.29 1.32
C PRO A 108 5.51 8.10 1.59
N ILE A 109 4.98 7.46 0.54
CA ILE A 109 4.10 6.30 0.67
C ILE A 109 4.81 5.08 1.28
N GLU A 110 6.15 5.04 1.25
CA GLU A 110 6.90 3.96 1.90
C GLU A 110 6.75 3.98 3.43
N ASN A 111 6.62 5.16 4.03
CA ASN A 111 6.31 5.30 5.45
C ASN A 111 4.94 4.73 5.78
N LEU A 112 3.94 5.00 4.94
CA LEU A 112 2.60 4.43 5.06
C LEU A 112 2.66 2.89 5.00
N TRP A 113 3.34 2.32 4.01
CA TRP A 113 3.49 0.87 3.88
C TRP A 113 4.21 0.26 5.07
N SER A 114 5.22 0.92 5.61
CA SER A 114 5.94 0.48 6.81
C SER A 114 5.02 0.40 8.03
N LYS A 115 4.22 1.43 8.27
CA LYS A 115 3.23 1.46 9.36
C LYS A 115 2.15 0.39 9.20
N LEU A 116 1.54 0.28 8.02
CA LEU A 116 0.56 -0.76 7.73
C LEU A 116 1.10 -2.16 8.01
N LYS A 117 2.34 -2.43 7.60
CA LYS A 117 3.01 -3.70 7.85
C LYS A 117 3.17 -3.99 9.35
N ILE A 118 3.50 -2.98 10.16
CA ILE A 118 3.62 -3.13 11.62
C ILE A 118 2.25 -3.48 12.23
N ILE A 119 1.20 -2.74 11.87
CA ILE A 119 -0.16 -2.96 12.39
C ILE A 119 -0.64 -4.35 11.97
N LEU A 120 -0.54 -4.70 10.69
CA LEU A 120 -1.00 -6.00 10.18
C LEU A 120 -0.26 -7.19 10.81
N ARG A 121 1.03 -7.03 11.17
CA ARG A 121 1.79 -8.05 11.89
C ARG A 121 1.33 -8.22 13.34
N SER A 122 0.74 -7.21 13.95
CA SER A 122 0.18 -7.32 15.30
C SER A 122 -1.17 -8.03 15.30
N ILE A 123 -1.92 -7.95 14.20
CA ILE A 123 -3.22 -8.59 14.01
C ILE A 123 -2.97 -9.99 13.44
N LYS A 124 -3.28 -11.02 14.20
CA LYS A 124 -3.14 -12.43 13.78
C LYS A 124 -4.33 -12.82 12.90
N THR A 125 -4.26 -12.55 11.61
CA THR A 125 -5.31 -12.96 10.66
C THR A 125 -5.10 -14.40 10.20
N THR A 126 -6.18 -15.17 10.11
CA THR A 126 -6.16 -16.58 9.73
C THR A 126 -6.70 -16.83 8.32
N ASN A 127 -7.50 -15.90 7.81
CA ASN A 127 -8.12 -16.00 6.48
C ASN A 127 -8.14 -14.65 5.74
N TYR A 128 -8.51 -14.67 4.46
CA TYR A 128 -8.51 -13.47 3.61
C TYR A 128 -9.56 -12.43 4.01
N GLN A 129 -10.69 -12.84 4.57
CA GLN A 129 -11.73 -11.92 5.02
C GLN A 129 -11.27 -11.13 6.25
N GLU A 130 -10.65 -11.82 7.21
CA GLU A 130 -10.02 -11.17 8.37
C GLU A 130 -8.90 -10.23 7.94
N LEU A 131 -8.08 -10.65 6.97
CA LEU A 131 -7.01 -9.82 6.43
C LEU A 131 -7.57 -8.55 5.76
N GLY A 132 -8.66 -8.66 5.00
CA GLY A 132 -9.33 -7.50 4.41
C GLY A 132 -9.79 -6.49 5.46
N LYS A 133 -10.50 -6.96 6.49
CA LYS A 133 -10.92 -6.12 7.64
C LYS A 133 -9.73 -5.52 8.39
N ALA A 134 -8.68 -6.31 8.59
CA ALA A 134 -7.46 -5.83 9.25
C ALA A 134 -6.75 -4.74 8.44
N ILE A 135 -6.77 -4.82 7.11
CA ILE A 135 -6.22 -3.79 6.23
C ILE A 135 -7.04 -2.50 6.34
N GLU A 136 -8.37 -2.59 6.27
CA GLU A 136 -9.27 -1.44 6.46
C GLU A 136 -9.06 -0.79 7.83
N PHE A 137 -9.01 -1.59 8.89
CA PHE A 137 -8.71 -1.10 10.24
C PHE A 137 -7.34 -0.42 10.30
N ALA A 138 -6.31 -1.03 9.70
CA ALA A 138 -4.95 -0.48 9.70
C ALA A 138 -4.88 0.86 8.97
N PHE A 139 -5.60 1.03 7.86
CA PHE A 139 -5.73 2.32 7.19
C PHE A 139 -6.41 3.38 8.07
N GLY A 140 -7.43 2.99 8.82
CA GLY A 140 -8.11 3.89 9.76
C GLY A 140 -7.24 4.32 10.95
N GLN A 141 -6.16 3.59 11.27
CA GLN A 141 -5.22 3.94 12.33
C GLN A 141 -4.08 4.86 11.85
N VAL A 142 -3.95 5.09 10.56
CA VAL A 142 -2.93 5.99 10.01
C VAL A 142 -3.42 7.43 10.08
N THR A 143 -2.73 8.23 10.87
CA THR A 143 -2.99 9.68 11.01
C THR A 143 -2.09 10.50 10.08
N SER A 144 -2.43 11.74 9.82
CA SER A 144 -1.62 12.68 9.04
C SER A 144 -0.20 12.84 9.58
N SER A 145 -0.02 12.80 10.91
CA SER A 145 1.31 12.83 11.53
C SER A 145 2.17 11.59 11.19
N ASN A 146 1.54 10.48 10.81
CA ASN A 146 2.25 9.25 10.40
C ASN A 146 2.66 9.28 8.92
N ILE A 147 2.16 10.24 8.17
CA ILE A 147 2.41 10.39 6.73
C ILE A 147 3.64 11.27 6.50
N VAL A 148 3.84 12.29 7.34
CA VAL A 148 4.85 13.35 7.17
C VAL A 148 6.18 13.03 7.86
N ASN A 149 6.21 12.07 8.80
CA ASN A 149 7.43 11.69 9.55
C ASN A 149 8.00 10.37 9.08
#